data_85e016041e191e2cf74cb9373c1d0e94
#
_entry.id   85e016041e191e2cf74cb9373c1d0e94
#
_cell.length_a   1.000
_cell.length_b   1.000
_cell.length_c   1.000
_cell.angle_alpha   90.00
_cell.angle_beta   90.00
_cell.angle_gamma   90.00
#
_symmetry.space_group_name_H-M   'P 1'
#
loop_
_entity.id
_entity.type
_entity.pdbx_description
1 polymer ?
#
loop_
_entity_poly.entity_id
_entity_poly.type
_entity_poly.pdbx_seq_one_letter_code
_entity_poly.pdbx_strand_id
1 'polypeptide(L)'
;MHRPGCDPDSMTAEDFLCDFCGRDWTHAAPFVEGHHGACICGECLRAAYAETAAESAFTCNLCLEPRTDLAFMQPLRKASLCVRCRNQSARTLERDPDSGWKR
;
A
#
# COMPACT_ATOMS: atom_id res chain seq x y z
N MET A 1 -6.59 -4.25 0.02
CA MET A 1 -7.59 -4.96 0.85
C MET A 1 -8.97 -4.77 0.24
N HIS A 2 -9.80 -5.78 0.33
CA HIS A 2 -11.16 -5.70 -0.17
C HIS A 2 -12.12 -5.27 0.93
N ARG A 3 -13.15 -4.51 0.57
CA ARG A 3 -14.19 -4.10 1.53
C ARG A 3 -14.92 -5.35 2.04
N PRO A 4 -15.14 -5.51 3.36
CA PRO A 4 -15.92 -6.63 3.87
C PRO A 4 -17.33 -6.67 3.28
N GLY A 5 -17.77 -7.86 2.89
CA GLY A 5 -19.10 -8.06 2.31
C GLY A 5 -19.23 -7.74 0.83
N CYS A 6 -18.15 -7.32 0.15
CA CYS A 6 -18.20 -7.09 -1.30
C CYS A 6 -18.32 -8.39 -2.08
N ASP A 7 -18.91 -8.31 -3.27
CA ASP A 7 -19.00 -9.45 -4.18
C ASP A 7 -17.72 -9.52 -5.02
N PRO A 8 -16.89 -10.59 -4.89
CA PRO A 8 -15.63 -10.68 -5.64
C PRO A 8 -15.83 -10.75 -7.15
N ASP A 9 -17.02 -11.12 -7.63
CA ASP A 9 -17.32 -11.16 -9.07
C ASP A 9 -17.85 -9.83 -9.61
N SER A 10 -18.16 -8.87 -8.74
CA SER A 10 -18.76 -7.58 -9.11
C SER A 10 -18.11 -6.42 -8.35
N MET A 11 -16.78 -6.46 -8.19
CA MET A 11 -16.07 -5.43 -7.44
C MET A 11 -15.99 -4.11 -8.21
N THR A 12 -16.20 -3.02 -7.48
CA THR A 12 -16.01 -1.66 -7.98
C THR A 12 -14.80 -1.01 -7.32
N ALA A 13 -14.42 0.19 -7.75
CA ALA A 13 -13.31 0.92 -7.14
C ALA A 13 -13.53 1.16 -5.65
N GLU A 14 -14.78 1.30 -5.20
CA GLU A 14 -15.11 1.49 -3.79
C GLU A 14 -14.84 0.26 -2.93
N ASP A 15 -14.71 -0.92 -3.53
CA ASP A 15 -14.47 -2.16 -2.81
C ASP A 15 -12.98 -2.43 -2.54
N PHE A 16 -12.09 -1.67 -3.18
CA PHE A 16 -10.65 -1.76 -2.95
C PHE A 16 -10.22 -0.75 -1.89
N LEU A 17 -9.70 -1.23 -0.78
CA LEU A 17 -9.28 -0.41 0.36
C LEU A 17 -7.77 -0.47 0.53
N CYS A 18 -7.17 0.69 0.87
CA CYS A 18 -5.76 0.74 1.25
C CYS A 18 -5.57 0.02 2.59
N ASP A 19 -4.64 -0.94 2.63
CA ASP A 19 -4.32 -1.70 3.86
C ASP A 19 -3.73 -0.81 4.95
N PHE A 20 -3.20 0.35 4.59
CA PHE A 20 -2.49 1.24 5.51
C PHE A 20 -3.37 2.34 6.08
N CYS A 21 -4.25 2.95 5.29
CA CYS A 21 -5.12 4.04 5.76
C CYS A 21 -6.62 3.71 5.74
N GLY A 22 -7.02 2.63 5.07
CA GLY A 22 -8.42 2.21 5.01
C GLY A 22 -9.29 2.95 4.01
N ARG A 23 -8.77 3.96 3.30
CA ARG A 23 -9.55 4.67 2.28
C ARG A 23 -9.73 3.82 1.03
N ASP A 24 -10.84 4.03 0.33
CA ASP A 24 -11.11 3.31 -0.89
C ASP A 24 -10.43 3.96 -2.10
N TRP A 25 -10.43 3.26 -3.24
CA TRP A 25 -9.76 3.72 -4.46
C TRP A 25 -10.36 5.04 -4.99
N THR A 26 -11.66 5.26 -4.81
CA THR A 26 -12.28 6.50 -5.32
C THR A 26 -11.81 7.74 -4.58
N HIS A 27 -11.37 7.59 -3.31
CA HIS A 27 -10.94 8.70 -2.46
C HIS A 27 -9.43 8.83 -2.32
N ALA A 28 -8.68 7.79 -2.63
CA ALA A 28 -7.24 7.73 -2.37
C ALA A 28 -6.40 7.23 -3.54
N ALA A 29 -6.95 7.19 -4.76
CA ALA A 29 -6.18 6.81 -5.95
C ALA A 29 -4.97 7.75 -6.10
N PRO A 30 -3.83 7.28 -6.69
CA PRO A 30 -3.65 5.95 -7.26
C PRO A 30 -3.33 4.88 -6.21
N PHE A 31 -3.62 3.61 -6.55
CA PHE A 31 -3.30 2.46 -5.71
C PHE A 31 -2.27 1.56 -6.39
N VAL A 32 -1.47 0.87 -5.58
CA VAL A 32 -0.64 -0.25 -6.02
C VAL A 32 -1.14 -1.50 -5.31
N GLU A 33 -1.36 -2.56 -6.07
CA GLU A 33 -1.76 -3.86 -5.54
C GLU A 33 -0.53 -4.73 -5.30
N GLY A 34 -0.47 -5.34 -4.12
CA GLY A 34 0.56 -6.33 -3.76
C GLY A 34 0.01 -7.74 -3.86
N HIS A 35 0.39 -8.61 -2.93
CA HIS A 35 -0.03 -10.01 -2.91
C HIS A 35 -1.39 -10.16 -2.23
N HIS A 36 -2.21 -11.09 -2.75
CA HIS A 36 -3.50 -11.47 -2.17
C HIS A 36 -4.45 -10.30 -1.91
N GLY A 37 -4.50 -9.35 -2.83
CA GLY A 37 -5.40 -8.21 -2.73
C GLY A 37 -4.95 -7.10 -1.81
N ALA A 38 -3.75 -7.19 -1.23
CA ALA A 38 -3.19 -6.11 -0.43
C ALA A 38 -2.94 -4.89 -1.31
N CYS A 39 -3.25 -3.69 -0.80
CA CYS A 39 -3.12 -2.45 -1.55
C CYS A 39 -2.48 -1.34 -0.71
N ILE A 40 -1.78 -0.43 -1.38
CA ILE A 40 -1.29 0.80 -0.77
C ILE A 40 -1.68 1.99 -1.67
N CYS A 41 -2.22 3.05 -1.08
CA CYS A 41 -2.54 4.26 -1.84
C CYS A 41 -1.31 5.16 -1.97
N GLY A 42 -1.36 6.08 -2.95
CA GLY A 42 -0.25 7.00 -3.23
C GLY A 42 0.11 7.90 -2.07
N GLU A 43 -0.85 8.28 -1.22
CA GLU A 43 -0.56 9.12 -0.05
C GLU A 43 0.20 8.35 1.03
N CYS A 44 -0.18 7.10 1.30
CA CYS A 44 0.55 6.25 2.24
C CYS A 44 1.96 5.96 1.72
N LEU A 45 2.10 5.74 0.41
CA LEU A 45 3.39 5.52 -0.20
C LEU A 45 4.29 6.76 -0.09
N ARG A 46 3.72 7.96 -0.26
CA ARG A 46 4.46 9.21 -0.07
C ARG A 46 4.89 9.38 1.39
N ALA A 47 4.01 9.05 2.34
CA ALA A 47 4.34 9.06 3.75
C ALA A 47 5.50 8.12 4.07
N ALA A 48 5.57 6.97 3.39
CA ALA A 48 6.65 6.00 3.57
C ALA A 48 8.02 6.56 3.16
N TYR A 49 8.07 7.52 2.24
CA TYR A 49 9.31 8.19 1.88
C TYR A 49 9.67 9.35 2.80
N ALA A 50 8.73 9.84 3.59
CA ALA A 50 9.00 10.85 4.62
C ALA A 50 9.53 10.21 5.91
N GLU A 51 9.37 8.89 6.09
CA GLU A 51 9.83 8.16 7.25
C GLU A 51 11.27 7.71 7.09
N THR A 52 11.99 7.57 8.20
CA THR A 52 13.33 6.98 8.20
C THR A 52 13.21 5.47 8.26
N ALA A 53 13.89 4.78 7.34
CA ALA A 53 13.91 3.31 7.34
C ALA A 53 14.57 2.79 8.63
N ALA A 54 14.08 1.66 9.13
CA ALA A 54 14.57 1.04 10.35
C ALA A 54 14.77 -0.46 10.15
N GLU A 55 15.61 -1.06 11.00
CA GLU A 55 15.74 -2.51 11.06
C GLU A 55 14.84 -3.03 12.19
N SER A 56 13.88 -3.87 11.82
CA SER A 56 12.91 -4.42 12.76
C SER A 56 12.26 -5.65 12.15
N ALA A 57 12.14 -6.73 12.90
CA ALA A 57 11.46 -7.93 12.42
C ALA A 57 9.95 -7.67 12.35
N PHE A 58 9.35 -7.92 11.18
CA PHE A 58 7.93 -7.70 10.94
C PHE A 58 7.46 -8.53 9.75
N THR A 59 6.14 -8.56 9.53
CA THR A 59 5.57 -9.10 8.30
C THR A 59 5.05 -7.94 7.46
N CYS A 60 5.54 -7.82 6.23
CA CYS A 60 5.11 -6.76 5.32
C CYS A 60 3.66 -6.99 4.88
N ASN A 61 2.82 -5.96 5.00
CA ASN A 61 1.41 -6.07 4.63
C ASN A 61 1.18 -6.03 3.11
N LEU A 62 2.21 -5.72 2.31
CA LEU A 62 2.07 -5.67 0.87
C LEU A 62 2.60 -6.94 0.18
N CYS A 63 3.80 -7.42 0.53
CA CYS A 63 4.33 -8.68 -0.03
C CYS A 63 4.00 -9.91 0.83
N LEU A 64 3.51 -9.72 2.04
CA LEU A 64 3.09 -10.75 2.99
C LEU A 64 4.25 -11.66 3.46
N GLU A 65 5.48 -11.20 3.32
CA GLU A 65 6.68 -11.94 3.72
C GLU A 65 7.27 -11.38 5.02
N PRO A 66 7.91 -12.24 5.85
CA PRO A 66 8.68 -11.76 6.99
C PRO A 66 9.91 -10.98 6.49
N ARG A 67 10.12 -9.79 7.04
CA ARG A 67 11.16 -8.87 6.61
C ARG A 67 11.83 -8.21 7.80
N THR A 68 12.98 -7.56 7.56
CA THR A 68 13.68 -6.75 8.57
C THR A 68 13.95 -5.32 8.11
N ASP A 69 13.59 -4.99 6.86
CA ASP A 69 13.81 -3.67 6.26
C ASP A 69 12.53 -2.83 6.31
N LEU A 70 12.15 -2.40 7.52
CA LEU A 70 10.94 -1.61 7.73
C LEU A 70 11.11 -0.19 7.16
N ALA A 71 10.22 0.19 6.24
CA ALA A 71 10.17 1.53 5.68
C ALA A 71 9.08 2.40 6.32
N PHE A 72 7.95 1.79 6.67
CA PHE A 72 6.79 2.54 7.15
C PHE A 72 5.88 1.62 7.96
N MET A 73 5.34 2.15 9.05
CA MET A 73 4.28 1.48 9.82
C MET A 73 3.19 2.49 10.17
N GLN A 74 1.95 2.12 9.82
CA GLN A 74 0.77 2.91 10.18
C GLN A 74 0.28 2.42 11.54
N PRO A 75 0.40 3.22 12.61
CA PRO A 75 0.17 2.72 13.98
C PRO A 75 -1.28 2.35 14.26
N LEU A 76 -2.25 3.06 13.69
CA LEU A 76 -3.67 2.79 13.95
C LEU A 76 -4.12 1.45 13.37
N ARG A 77 -3.61 1.07 12.22
CA ARG A 77 -3.94 -0.18 11.56
C ARG A 77 -2.88 -1.25 11.74
N LYS A 78 -1.75 -0.91 12.36
CA LYS A 78 -0.59 -1.78 12.55
C LYS A 78 -0.12 -2.42 11.24
N ALA A 79 -0.24 -1.67 10.14
CA ALA A 79 0.18 -2.13 8.82
C ALA A 79 1.63 -1.71 8.57
N SER A 80 2.46 -2.65 8.15
CA SER A 80 3.91 -2.46 7.96
C SER A 80 4.29 -2.64 6.49
N LEU A 81 5.23 -1.82 6.02
CA LEU A 81 5.71 -1.83 4.65
C LEU A 81 7.23 -1.96 4.62
N CYS A 82 7.75 -2.92 3.84
CA CYS A 82 9.20 -3.07 3.69
C CYS A 82 9.74 -2.09 2.63
N VAL A 83 11.06 -1.83 2.71
CA VAL A 83 11.75 -0.92 1.77
C VAL A 83 11.60 -1.38 0.34
N ARG A 84 11.70 -2.68 0.09
CA ARG A 84 11.56 -3.25 -1.25
C ARG A 84 10.19 -2.95 -1.86
N CYS A 85 9.11 -3.19 -1.11
CA CYS A 85 7.76 -2.92 -1.59
C CYS A 85 7.52 -1.43 -1.79
N ARG A 86 8.05 -0.58 -0.89
CA ARG A 86 8.01 0.88 -1.06
C ARG A 86 8.61 1.28 -2.40
N ASN A 87 9.81 0.80 -2.71
CA ASN A 87 10.52 1.20 -3.92
C ASN A 87 9.88 0.63 -5.19
N GLN A 88 9.40 -0.60 -5.15
CA GLN A 88 8.70 -1.22 -6.29
C GLN A 88 7.39 -0.49 -6.57
N SER A 89 6.63 -0.16 -5.55
CA SER A 89 5.35 0.56 -5.68
C SER A 89 5.57 1.95 -6.26
N ALA A 90 6.59 2.66 -5.79
CA ALA A 90 6.94 3.99 -6.32
C ALA A 90 7.26 3.92 -7.82
N ARG A 91 8.06 2.92 -8.23
CA ARG A 91 8.40 2.75 -9.66
C ARG A 91 7.16 2.44 -10.50
N THR A 92 6.25 1.63 -9.98
CA THR A 92 5.01 1.30 -10.67
C THR A 92 4.18 2.56 -10.93
N LEU A 93 3.99 3.40 -9.93
CA LEU A 93 3.21 4.62 -10.08
C LEU A 93 3.91 5.68 -10.94
N GLU A 94 5.23 5.78 -10.83
CA GLU A 94 6.02 6.75 -11.64
C GLU A 94 6.03 6.39 -13.13
N ARG A 95 5.91 5.11 -13.46
CA ARG A 95 5.84 4.64 -14.84
C ARG A 95 4.47 4.83 -15.48
N ASP A 96 3.44 4.97 -14.66
CA ASP A 96 2.07 5.17 -15.13
C ASP A 96 1.84 6.67 -15.39
N PRO A 97 1.71 7.09 -16.67
CA PRO A 97 1.53 8.51 -16.98
C PRO A 97 0.22 9.08 -16.43
N ASP A 98 -0.77 8.22 -16.17
CA ASP A 98 -2.07 8.65 -15.67
C ASP A 98 -2.11 8.79 -14.14
N SER A 99 -1.12 8.25 -13.43
CA SER A 99 -1.13 8.29 -11.97
C SER A 99 -0.81 9.69 -11.40
N GLY A 100 0.05 10.44 -12.07
CA GLY A 100 0.52 11.74 -11.59
C GLY A 100 1.34 11.68 -10.30
N TRP A 101 1.68 10.49 -9.84
CA TRP A 101 2.38 10.27 -8.57
C TRP A 101 3.91 10.37 -8.74
N LYS A 102 4.56 11.04 -7.80
CA LYS A 102 6.03 11.16 -7.73
C LYS A 102 6.49 11.06 -6.28
N ARG A 103 7.69 10.53 -6.10
CA ARG A 103 8.35 10.48 -4.78
C ARG A 103 8.55 11.87 -4.19
#